data_0ecb1e6bec6c14ce0c527d3ce7ef352b
#
_entry.id   0ecb1e6bec6c14ce0c527d3ce7ef352b
#
_cell.length_a   1.000
_cell.length_b   1.000
_cell.length_c   1.000
_cell.angle_alpha   90.00
_cell.angle_beta   90.00
_cell.angle_gamma   90.00
#
_symmetry.space_group_name_H-M   'P 1'
#
loop_
_entity.id
_entity.type
_entity.pdbx_description
1 polymer ?
#
loop_
_entity_poly.entity_id
_entity_poly.type
_entity_poly.pdbx_seq_one_letter_code
_entity_poly.pdbx_strand_id
1 'polypeptide(L)'
;MGQFVDLKSADGFVLPAWVAEPDTAPRGAVVVLQEIFGVNSHIRAVADRFAARGYLAVAPATFHRVKTGVELGYTADDMQAGMELKAAVEALPAPGVMPDIQAAIDYAAQRSGRTVGIVGFCWGGLLTRRAACTLTGLSAAVPYSVVGMTT
;
A
#
# COMPACT_ATOMS: atom_id res chain seq x y z
N MET A 1 2.04 8.03 -15.51
CA MET A 1 2.88 6.86 -15.30
C MET A 1 3.66 7.01 -14.04
N GLY A 2 3.77 5.93 -13.30
CA GLY A 2 4.46 5.95 -12.04
C GLY A 2 5.91 5.53 -12.12
N GLN A 3 6.55 5.58 -10.97
CA GLN A 3 7.91 5.08 -10.78
C GLN A 3 8.06 4.62 -9.33
N PHE A 4 9.04 3.75 -9.08
CA PHE A 4 9.39 3.39 -7.71
C PHE A 4 10.20 4.49 -7.03
N VAL A 5 9.84 4.78 -5.80
CA VAL A 5 10.50 5.76 -4.93
C VAL A 5 10.77 5.08 -3.60
N ASP A 6 11.89 5.34 -2.98
CA ASP A 6 12.20 4.81 -1.66
C ASP A 6 11.55 5.65 -0.57
N LEU A 7 10.84 4.98 0.33
CA LEU A 7 10.28 5.56 1.54
C LEU A 7 11.09 5.11 2.74
N LYS A 8 11.10 5.92 3.79
CA LYS A 8 11.79 5.59 5.04
C LYS A 8 10.80 5.57 6.19
N SER A 9 10.70 4.43 6.85
CA SER A 9 9.87 4.27 8.05
C SER A 9 10.51 4.91 9.27
N ALA A 10 9.71 5.10 10.32
CA ALA A 10 10.16 5.73 11.56
C ALA A 10 11.33 4.99 12.22
N ASP A 11 11.42 3.67 12.04
CA ASP A 11 12.51 2.85 12.56
C ASP A 11 13.76 2.83 11.65
N GLY A 12 13.75 3.60 10.56
CA GLY A 12 14.85 3.69 9.61
C GLY A 12 14.80 2.68 8.47
N PHE A 13 13.85 1.76 8.46
CA PHE A 13 13.69 0.79 7.38
C PHE A 13 13.31 1.50 6.08
N VAL A 14 13.98 1.13 4.98
CA VAL A 14 13.73 1.70 3.64
C VAL A 14 12.96 0.69 2.80
N LEU A 15 11.86 1.12 2.20
CA LEU A 15 11.03 0.29 1.34
C LEU A 15 10.65 1.05 0.06
N PRO A 16 10.51 0.34 -1.07
CA PRO A 16 10.03 0.97 -2.29
C PRO A 16 8.52 1.16 -2.26
N ALA A 17 8.06 2.19 -2.93
CA ALA A 17 6.65 2.42 -3.20
C ALA A 17 6.49 2.86 -4.65
N TRP A 18 5.44 2.36 -5.31
CA TRP A 18 5.06 2.87 -6.63
C TRP A 18 4.33 4.19 -6.44
N VAL A 19 4.86 5.26 -7.03
CA VAL A 19 4.28 6.60 -6.93
C VAL A 19 3.85 7.04 -8.33
N ALA A 20 2.56 7.32 -8.46
CA ALA A 20 1.99 7.83 -9.69
C ALA A 20 1.47 9.24 -9.45
N GLU A 21 1.99 10.21 -10.18
CA GLU A 21 1.61 11.61 -10.03
C GLU A 21 0.67 12.04 -11.15
N PRO A 22 -0.34 12.88 -10.85
CA PRO A 22 -1.19 13.46 -11.88
C PRO A 22 -0.42 14.52 -12.68
N ASP A 23 -0.89 14.80 -13.89
CA ASP A 23 -0.28 15.81 -14.77
C ASP A 23 -0.49 17.25 -14.26
N THR A 24 -1.49 17.43 -13.42
CA THR A 24 -1.84 18.73 -12.82
C THR A 24 -1.65 18.68 -11.32
N ALA A 25 -1.89 19.81 -10.63
CA ALA A 25 -1.83 19.83 -9.17
C ALA A 25 -2.79 18.78 -8.58
N PRO A 26 -2.35 17.98 -7.60
CA PRO A 26 -3.19 16.92 -7.05
C PRO A 26 -4.47 17.44 -6.40
N ARG A 27 -5.57 16.74 -6.65
CA ARG A 27 -6.86 16.98 -5.98
C ARG A 27 -6.88 16.39 -4.58
N GLY A 28 -6.04 15.40 -4.34
CA GLY A 28 -5.90 14.67 -3.10
C GLY A 28 -4.82 13.62 -3.28
N ALA A 29 -4.61 12.81 -2.26
CA ALA A 29 -3.68 11.69 -2.34
C ALA A 29 -4.34 10.39 -1.88
N VAL A 30 -3.90 9.27 -2.42
CA VAL A 30 -4.41 7.94 -2.09
C VAL A 30 -3.24 6.99 -1.88
N VAL A 31 -3.23 6.33 -0.74
CA VAL A 31 -2.35 5.18 -0.50
C VAL A 31 -3.07 3.92 -0.96
N VAL A 32 -2.45 3.14 -1.83
CA VAL A 32 -3.02 1.92 -2.41
C VAL A 32 -2.29 0.73 -1.83
N LEU A 33 -3.01 -0.10 -1.05
CA LEU A 33 -2.42 -1.28 -0.43
C LEU A 33 -2.66 -2.53 -1.27
N GLN A 34 -1.59 -3.28 -1.46
CA GLN A 34 -1.52 -4.47 -2.28
C GLN A 34 -2.36 -5.63 -1.75
N GLU A 35 -2.66 -6.54 -2.65
CA GLU A 35 -3.11 -7.90 -2.32
C GLU A 35 -1.91 -8.73 -1.84
N ILE A 36 -2.08 -10.04 -1.71
CA ILE A 36 -0.98 -10.96 -1.34
C ILE A 36 0.04 -11.18 -2.47
N PHE A 37 -0.08 -10.47 -3.56
CA PHE A 37 0.75 -10.67 -4.77
C PHE A 37 1.84 -9.60 -4.96
N GLY A 38 1.98 -8.70 -4.00
CA GLY A 38 2.97 -7.63 -4.07
C GLY A 38 2.48 -6.41 -4.84
N VAL A 39 3.36 -5.44 -5.02
CA VAL A 39 3.12 -4.28 -5.87
C VAL A 39 3.37 -4.70 -7.32
N ASN A 40 2.48 -5.55 -7.82
CA ASN A 40 2.54 -6.11 -9.15
C ASN A 40 1.94 -5.16 -10.20
N SER A 41 1.89 -5.61 -11.45
CA SER A 41 1.38 -4.77 -12.55
C SER A 41 -0.07 -4.31 -12.32
N HIS A 42 -0.90 -5.15 -11.67
CA HIS A 42 -2.29 -4.80 -11.37
C HIS A 42 -2.37 -3.64 -10.36
N ILE A 43 -1.61 -3.71 -9.27
CA ILE A 43 -1.60 -2.66 -8.24
C ILE A 43 -1.00 -1.36 -8.80
N ARG A 44 0.06 -1.47 -9.60
CA ARG A 44 0.62 -0.30 -10.27
C ARG A 44 -0.38 0.35 -11.23
N ALA A 45 -1.15 -0.46 -11.96
CA ALA A 45 -2.20 0.05 -12.84
C ALA A 45 -3.34 0.74 -12.04
N VAL A 46 -3.68 0.22 -10.87
CA VAL A 46 -4.66 0.88 -9.97
C VAL A 46 -4.15 2.26 -9.56
N ALA A 47 -2.88 2.35 -9.12
CA ALA A 47 -2.27 3.62 -8.76
C ALA A 47 -2.25 4.59 -9.95
N ASP A 48 -1.86 4.12 -11.12
CA ASP A 48 -1.82 4.93 -12.34
C ASP A 48 -3.22 5.46 -12.71
N ARG A 49 -4.28 4.67 -12.50
CA ARG A 49 -5.66 5.11 -12.75
C ARG A 49 -6.09 6.22 -11.78
N PHE A 50 -5.68 6.16 -10.51
CA PHE A 50 -5.91 7.28 -9.59
C PHE A 50 -5.21 8.55 -10.06
N ALA A 51 -3.96 8.43 -10.54
CA ALA A 51 -3.22 9.56 -11.08
C ALA A 51 -3.90 10.15 -12.31
N ALA A 52 -4.43 9.31 -13.20
CA ALA A 52 -5.19 9.77 -14.37
C ALA A 52 -6.45 10.56 -13.98
N ARG A 53 -6.94 10.38 -12.76
CA ARG A 53 -8.10 11.11 -12.22
C ARG A 53 -7.73 12.30 -11.35
N GLY A 54 -6.46 12.64 -11.28
CA GLY A 54 -5.99 13.83 -10.59
C GLY A 54 -5.50 13.61 -9.16
N TYR A 55 -5.26 12.37 -8.75
CA TYR A 55 -4.81 12.05 -7.39
C TYR A 55 -3.36 11.58 -7.41
N LEU A 56 -2.59 12.02 -6.41
CA LEU A 56 -1.29 11.41 -6.15
C LEU A 56 -1.53 10.03 -5.55
N ALA A 57 -0.99 8.98 -6.16
CA ALA A 57 -1.16 7.62 -5.66
C ALA A 57 0.18 7.03 -5.21
N VAL A 58 0.18 6.40 -4.04
CA VAL A 58 1.38 5.79 -3.43
C VAL A 58 1.06 4.36 -3.04
N ALA A 59 1.74 3.39 -3.63
CA ALA A 59 1.55 1.97 -3.34
C ALA A 59 2.81 1.39 -2.69
N PRO A 60 2.87 1.30 -1.34
CA PRO A 60 4.05 0.80 -0.65
C PRO A 60 4.17 -0.72 -0.75
N ALA A 61 5.40 -1.21 -0.87
CA ALA A 61 5.70 -2.64 -0.90
C ALA A 61 5.65 -3.22 0.51
N THR A 62 4.48 -3.65 0.95
CA THR A 62 4.26 -4.11 2.32
C THR A 62 4.88 -5.48 2.63
N PHE A 63 5.41 -6.19 1.63
CA PHE A 63 6.18 -7.41 1.82
C PHE A 63 7.68 -7.18 1.99
N HIS A 64 8.16 -5.95 1.81
CA HIS A 64 9.59 -5.69 1.66
C HIS A 64 10.42 -6.08 2.89
N ARG A 65 9.83 -6.01 4.10
CA ARG A 65 10.52 -6.46 5.33
C ARG A 65 10.81 -7.96 5.33
N VAL A 66 10.02 -8.73 4.60
CA VAL A 66 10.16 -10.20 4.54
C VAL A 66 10.89 -10.61 3.26
N LYS A 67 10.52 -10.04 2.14
CA LYS A 67 11.11 -10.37 0.84
C LYS A 67 11.03 -9.17 -0.09
N THR A 68 12.15 -8.88 -0.75
CA THR A 68 12.26 -7.77 -1.71
C THR A 68 11.74 -8.18 -3.10
N GLY A 69 11.24 -7.20 -3.85
CA GLY A 69 10.91 -7.39 -5.27
C GLY A 69 9.75 -8.35 -5.54
N VAL A 70 8.80 -8.47 -4.62
CA VAL A 70 7.67 -9.39 -4.81
C VAL A 70 6.69 -8.83 -5.84
N GLU A 71 6.57 -9.56 -6.95
CA GLU A 71 5.61 -9.26 -8.02
C GLU A 71 5.06 -10.59 -8.54
N LEU A 72 4.01 -11.07 -7.89
CA LEU A 72 3.39 -12.35 -8.22
C LEU A 72 2.24 -12.16 -9.20
N GLY A 73 1.94 -13.22 -9.95
CA GLY A 73 0.72 -13.33 -10.74
C GLY A 73 -0.40 -13.98 -9.92
N TYR A 74 -1.30 -14.66 -10.62
CA TYR A 74 -2.53 -15.19 -10.00
C TYR A 74 -2.66 -16.71 -10.16
N THR A 75 -1.56 -17.41 -10.40
CA THR A 75 -1.56 -18.88 -10.44
C THR A 75 -1.75 -19.47 -9.05
N ALA A 76 -2.01 -20.77 -8.97
CA ALA A 76 -2.10 -21.46 -7.69
C ALA A 76 -0.79 -21.38 -6.90
N ASP A 77 0.35 -21.50 -7.59
CA ASP A 77 1.67 -21.37 -6.97
C ASP A 77 1.92 -19.94 -6.46
N ASP A 78 1.51 -18.94 -7.22
CA ASP A 78 1.60 -17.54 -6.80
C ASP A 78 0.73 -17.28 -5.57
N MET A 79 -0.47 -17.85 -5.53
CA MET A 79 -1.34 -17.72 -4.37
C MET A 79 -0.72 -18.35 -3.13
N GLN A 80 -0.12 -19.53 -3.28
CA GLN A 80 0.58 -20.19 -2.18
C GLN A 80 1.74 -19.34 -1.68
N ALA A 81 2.58 -18.83 -2.58
CA ALA A 81 3.69 -17.97 -2.23
C ALA A 81 3.21 -16.69 -1.54
N GLY A 82 2.15 -16.08 -2.04
CA GLY A 82 1.57 -14.89 -1.45
C GLY A 82 1.01 -15.13 -0.04
N MET A 83 0.37 -16.27 0.19
CA MET A 83 -0.14 -16.65 1.51
C MET A 83 1.01 -16.85 2.51
N GLU A 84 2.10 -17.45 2.08
CA GLU A 84 3.29 -17.61 2.92
C GLU A 84 3.92 -16.28 3.29
N LEU A 85 4.02 -15.35 2.33
CA LEU A 85 4.53 -14.00 2.58
C LEU A 85 3.63 -13.22 3.52
N LYS A 86 2.31 -13.31 3.33
CA LYS A 86 1.34 -12.71 4.25
C LYS A 86 1.53 -13.22 5.67
N ALA A 87 1.63 -14.54 5.84
CA ALA A 87 1.85 -15.14 7.15
C ALA A 87 3.14 -14.64 7.79
N ALA A 88 4.22 -14.50 7.02
CA ALA A 88 5.49 -13.99 7.50
C ALA A 88 5.40 -12.52 7.95
N VAL A 89 4.68 -11.68 7.21
CA VAL A 89 4.45 -10.28 7.61
C VAL A 89 3.60 -10.22 8.87
N GLU A 90 2.55 -11.03 8.96
CA GLU A 90 1.68 -11.06 10.14
C GLU A 90 2.42 -11.58 11.39
N ALA A 91 3.49 -12.34 11.20
CA ALA A 91 4.34 -12.85 12.29
C ALA A 91 5.43 -11.86 12.73
N LEU A 92 5.60 -10.73 12.06
CA LEU A 92 6.57 -9.73 12.47
C LEU A 92 6.24 -9.19 13.87
N PRO A 93 7.26 -8.89 14.70
CA PRO A 93 7.02 -8.24 15.98
C PRO A 93 6.28 -6.92 15.81
N ALA A 94 5.43 -6.58 16.78
CA ALA A 94 4.75 -5.29 16.76
C ALA A 94 5.78 -4.15 16.69
N PRO A 95 5.51 -3.08 15.97
CA PRO A 95 4.28 -2.72 15.26
C PRO A 95 4.13 -3.33 13.86
N GLY A 96 4.98 -4.26 13.45
CA GLY A 96 4.87 -4.95 12.17
C GLY A 96 5.07 -4.03 10.97
N VAL A 97 4.13 -4.10 10.03
CA VAL A 97 4.18 -3.33 8.77
C VAL A 97 3.52 -1.94 8.90
N MET A 98 2.89 -1.63 10.01
CA MET A 98 2.18 -0.35 10.19
C MET A 98 3.09 0.88 9.99
N PRO A 99 4.34 0.91 10.49
CA PRO A 99 5.22 2.06 10.22
C PRO A 99 5.49 2.29 8.73
N ASP A 100 5.50 1.24 7.93
CA ASP A 100 5.72 1.34 6.48
C ASP A 100 4.52 1.99 5.80
N ILE A 101 3.32 1.63 6.24
CA ILE A 101 2.08 2.26 5.75
C ILE A 101 2.02 3.72 6.20
N GLN A 102 2.41 4.02 7.45
CA GLN A 102 2.48 5.40 7.93
C GLN A 102 3.44 6.23 7.09
N ALA A 103 4.60 5.67 6.73
CA ALA A 103 5.55 6.36 5.85
C ALA A 103 4.94 6.70 4.49
N ALA A 104 4.12 5.82 3.93
CA ALA A 104 3.41 6.09 2.69
C ALA A 104 2.36 7.19 2.84
N ILE A 105 1.62 7.21 3.95
CA ILE A 105 0.65 8.25 4.26
C ILE A 105 1.36 9.61 4.39
N ASP A 106 2.44 9.67 5.14
CA ASP A 106 3.20 10.89 5.37
C ASP A 106 3.82 11.43 4.07
N TYR A 107 4.37 10.54 3.26
CA TYR A 107 4.90 10.90 1.94
C TYR A 107 3.80 11.48 1.05
N ALA A 108 2.65 10.81 1.01
CA ALA A 108 1.51 11.24 0.19
C ALA A 108 1.00 12.62 0.63
N ALA A 109 0.90 12.86 1.92
CA ALA A 109 0.48 14.16 2.47
C ALA A 109 1.48 15.26 2.12
N GLN A 110 2.75 15.00 2.34
CA GLN A 110 3.81 15.99 2.10
C GLN A 110 3.95 16.29 0.61
N ARG A 111 3.95 15.27 -0.22
CA ARG A 111 4.15 15.43 -1.67
C ARG A 111 2.96 16.11 -2.36
N SER A 112 1.74 15.81 -1.93
CA SER A 112 0.52 16.38 -2.53
C SER A 112 0.12 17.72 -1.93
N GLY A 113 0.43 17.95 -0.67
CA GLY A 113 -0.10 19.09 0.10
C GLY A 113 -1.61 19.00 0.31
N ARG A 114 -2.18 17.79 0.22
CA ARG A 114 -3.63 17.54 0.26
C ARG A 114 -3.97 16.47 1.28
N THR A 115 -5.27 16.25 1.48
CA THR A 115 -5.76 15.16 2.31
C THR A 115 -5.44 13.81 1.68
N VAL A 116 -5.28 12.79 2.53
CA VAL A 116 -4.88 11.44 2.12
C VAL A 116 -5.99 10.46 2.46
N GLY A 117 -6.42 9.69 1.47
CA GLY A 117 -7.24 8.51 1.65
C GLY A 117 -6.39 7.25 1.51
N ILE A 118 -6.93 6.13 1.96
CA ILE A 118 -6.31 4.83 1.80
C ILE A 118 -7.30 3.82 1.25
N VAL A 119 -6.87 3.03 0.31
CA VAL A 119 -7.65 1.93 -0.28
C VAL A 119 -6.81 0.67 -0.26
N GLY A 120 -7.42 -0.45 0.01
CA GLY A 120 -6.72 -1.73 0.00
C GLY A 120 -7.62 -2.84 -0.50
N PHE A 121 -7.00 -3.87 -1.06
CA PHE A 121 -7.70 -4.98 -1.72
C PHE A 121 -7.35 -6.28 -1.01
N CYS A 122 -8.35 -7.09 -0.66
CA CYS A 122 -8.16 -8.37 0.00
C CYS A 122 -7.40 -8.20 1.31
N TRP A 123 -6.22 -8.79 1.47
CA TRP A 123 -5.36 -8.55 2.64
C TRP A 123 -5.03 -7.06 2.83
N GLY A 124 -4.80 -6.33 1.73
CA GLY A 124 -4.63 -4.87 1.78
C GLY A 124 -5.85 -4.16 2.36
N GLY A 125 -7.05 -4.70 2.17
CA GLY A 125 -8.25 -4.19 2.81
C GLY A 125 -8.23 -4.38 4.33
N LEU A 126 -7.73 -5.50 4.82
CA LEU A 126 -7.53 -5.71 6.26
C LEU A 126 -6.51 -4.71 6.81
N LEU A 127 -5.39 -4.53 6.13
CA LEU A 127 -4.39 -3.53 6.52
C LEU A 127 -4.96 -2.11 6.49
N THR A 128 -5.83 -1.81 5.53
CA THR A 128 -6.54 -0.53 5.45
C THR A 128 -7.39 -0.27 6.69
N ARG A 129 -8.12 -1.27 7.15
CA ARG A 129 -8.91 -1.16 8.39
C ARG A 129 -8.01 -0.92 9.61
N ARG A 130 -6.92 -1.67 9.72
CA ARG A 130 -5.95 -1.49 10.82
C ARG A 130 -5.35 -0.09 10.78
N ALA A 131 -4.96 0.39 9.60
CA ALA A 131 -4.41 1.73 9.42
C ALA A 131 -5.40 2.81 9.84
N ALA A 132 -6.65 2.68 9.45
CA ALA A 132 -7.71 3.63 9.82
C ALA A 132 -7.91 3.72 11.33
N CYS A 133 -7.68 2.62 12.06
CA CYS A 133 -7.85 2.56 13.51
C CYS A 133 -6.61 3.01 14.29
N THR A 134 -5.40 2.91 13.71
CA THR A 134 -4.15 3.04 14.47
C THR A 134 -3.19 4.10 13.93
N LEU A 135 -3.31 4.49 12.66
CA LEU A 135 -2.40 5.45 12.03
C LEU A 135 -3.03 6.84 11.96
N THR A 136 -2.21 7.84 11.68
CA THR A 136 -2.62 9.24 11.63
C THR A 136 -2.52 9.80 10.21
N GLY A 137 -3.29 10.86 9.95
CA GLY A 137 -3.20 11.59 8.69
C GLY A 137 -4.16 11.12 7.60
N LEU A 138 -5.07 10.18 7.91
CA LEU A 138 -6.06 9.68 6.96
C LEU A 138 -7.39 10.44 7.09
N SER A 139 -7.95 10.84 5.94
CA SER A 139 -9.28 11.46 5.85
C SER A 139 -10.36 10.46 5.47
N ALA A 140 -9.99 9.37 4.80
CA ALA A 140 -10.91 8.33 4.35
C ALA A 140 -10.19 7.00 4.22
N ALA A 141 -10.91 5.91 4.41
CA ALA A 141 -10.38 4.57 4.25
C ALA A 141 -11.43 3.68 3.58
N VAL A 142 -11.05 2.99 2.51
CA VAL A 142 -11.94 2.13 1.75
C VAL A 142 -11.33 0.73 1.64
N PRO A 143 -11.69 -0.18 2.55
CA PRO A 143 -11.26 -1.56 2.44
C PRO A 143 -12.15 -2.33 1.47
N TYR A 144 -11.59 -2.82 0.38
CA TYR A 144 -12.27 -3.77 -0.47
C TYR A 144 -12.02 -5.17 0.07
N SER A 145 -13.02 -5.72 0.73
CA SER A 145 -12.89 -7.03 1.34
C SER A 145 -13.41 -8.13 0.43
N VAL A 146 -12.84 -9.29 0.62
CA VAL A 146 -13.42 -10.54 0.20
C VAL A 146 -13.89 -11.31 1.43
N VAL A 147 -14.55 -12.44 1.20
CA VAL A 147 -15.02 -13.34 2.26
C VAL A 147 -13.89 -13.63 3.26
N GLY A 148 -14.17 -13.45 4.53
CA GLY A 148 -13.20 -13.73 5.61
C GLY A 148 -12.58 -12.51 6.28
N MET A 149 -12.94 -11.30 5.88
CA MET A 149 -12.45 -10.07 6.54
C MET A 149 -13.28 -9.63 7.73
N THR A 150 -14.08 -10.48 8.27
CA THR A 150 -15.01 -10.17 9.37
C THR A 150 -14.36 -10.21 10.75
N THR A 151 -13.11 -10.51 10.85
CA THR A 151 -12.41 -10.59 12.15
C THR A 151 -11.27 -9.62 12.24
#